data_9443f8778551ac7f7615e6e37833fe34
#
_entry.id   9443f8778551ac7f7615e6e37833fe34
#
_cell.length_a   1.000
_cell.length_b   1.000
_cell.length_c   1.000
_cell.angle_alpha   90.00
_cell.angle_beta   90.00
_cell.angle_gamma   90.00
#
_symmetry.space_group_name_H-M   'P 1'
#
loop_
_entity.id
_entity.type
_entity.pdbx_description
1 polymer ?
#
loop_
_entity_poly.entity_id
_entity_poly.type
_entity_poly.pdbx_seq_one_letter_code
_entity_poly.pdbx_strand_id
1 'polypeptide(L)'
;MFEKGEETVHSRLFYDNPDYAEQQKVTQESFPTYVPSARVHTFHKFLPEEKFYKSHPEYFALRGDQRLPTQLCLTNPEVLAIVKDSVASLFEQYPQSKVISVSQDDNQQHCQCDNCSKIDEEEGSASGTMIRFVNEVAANFPDKMISTLAYQYTRKPCKTKPLENVLITLTSIECDRSAPIAEKCADFANDLVGWGKLTQNIRI
;
A
#
# COMPACT_ATOMS: atom_id res chain seq x y z
N MET A 1 4.01 -4.29 14.73
CA MET A 1 2.95 -4.70 15.66
C MET A 1 2.32 -5.97 15.12
N PHE A 2 2.33 -7.05 15.89
CA PHE A 2 1.76 -8.33 15.47
C PHE A 2 0.34 -8.44 16.02
N GLU A 3 -0.63 -8.76 15.20
CA GLU A 3 -1.99 -8.98 15.67
C GLU A 3 -2.16 -10.36 16.27
N LYS A 4 -3.16 -10.46 17.17
CA LYS A 4 -3.57 -11.74 17.75
C LYS A 4 -4.05 -12.66 16.63
N GLY A 5 -3.31 -13.72 16.35
CA GLY A 5 -3.56 -14.65 15.26
C GLY A 5 -2.46 -14.72 14.20
N GLU A 6 -1.54 -13.76 14.16
CA GLU A 6 -0.30 -13.93 13.41
C GLU A 6 0.67 -14.80 14.22
N GLU A 7 0.71 -16.08 13.92
CA GLU A 7 1.60 -17.02 14.58
C GLU A 7 3.05 -16.92 14.09
N THR A 8 3.70 -15.81 14.45
CA THR A 8 5.15 -15.72 14.37
C THR A 8 5.76 -16.03 15.74
N VAL A 9 6.97 -16.56 15.76
CA VAL A 9 7.70 -16.84 17.03
C VAL A 9 7.81 -15.58 17.91
N HIS A 10 7.93 -14.41 17.29
CA HIS A 10 8.01 -13.14 18.01
C HIS A 10 6.67 -12.70 18.60
N SER A 11 5.55 -12.94 17.92
CA SER A 11 4.21 -12.62 18.44
C SER A 11 3.93 -13.39 19.72
N ARG A 12 4.20 -14.69 19.74
CA ARG A 12 4.02 -15.54 20.92
C ARG A 12 4.86 -15.08 22.11
N LEU A 13 6.13 -14.75 21.88
CA LEU A 13 7.02 -14.28 22.92
C LEU A 13 6.45 -13.07 23.67
N PHE A 14 5.90 -12.11 22.95
CA PHE A 14 5.33 -10.91 23.54
C PHE A 14 3.93 -11.13 24.12
N TYR A 15 3.13 -12.01 23.51
CA TYR A 15 1.80 -12.37 24.01
C TYR A 15 1.87 -13.14 25.33
N ASP A 16 2.76 -14.12 25.41
CA ASP A 16 2.90 -14.98 26.57
C ASP A 16 3.66 -14.29 27.72
N ASN A 17 4.33 -13.18 27.43
CA ASN A 17 5.15 -12.44 28.39
C ASN A 17 4.87 -10.91 28.33
N PRO A 18 3.73 -10.44 28.85
CA PRO A 18 3.35 -9.03 28.77
C PRO A 18 4.37 -8.10 29.47
N ASP A 19 4.94 -8.49 30.58
CA ASP A 19 5.98 -7.71 31.27
C ASP A 19 7.25 -7.57 30.41
N TYR A 20 7.60 -8.60 29.67
CA TYR A 20 8.71 -8.54 28.72
C TYR A 20 8.39 -7.62 27.53
N ALA A 21 7.16 -7.67 27.02
CA ALA A 21 6.70 -6.78 25.97
C ALA A 21 6.81 -5.30 26.40
N GLU A 22 6.39 -4.99 27.64
CA GLU A 22 6.49 -3.65 28.21
C GLU A 22 7.95 -3.20 28.35
N GLN A 23 8.83 -4.05 28.89
CA GLN A 23 10.27 -3.79 29.00
C GLN A 23 10.91 -3.51 27.65
N GLN A 24 10.48 -4.21 26.59
CA GLN A 24 10.95 -4.02 25.24
C GLN A 24 10.22 -2.87 24.50
N LYS A 25 9.32 -2.14 25.19
CA LYS A 25 8.51 -1.06 24.62
C LYS A 25 7.64 -1.51 23.44
N VAL A 26 7.22 -2.76 23.44
CA VAL A 26 6.26 -3.32 22.50
C VAL A 26 4.85 -3.02 23.03
N THR A 27 4.10 -2.14 22.36
CA THR A 27 2.73 -1.87 22.76
C THR A 27 1.84 -3.05 22.35
N GLN A 28 0.95 -3.45 23.23
CA GLN A 28 -0.11 -4.42 22.91
C GLN A 28 -1.34 -3.76 22.28
N GLU A 29 -1.37 -2.43 22.25
CA GLU A 29 -2.41 -1.70 21.54
C GLU A 29 -2.22 -1.93 20.04
N SER A 30 -3.25 -2.46 19.41
CA SER A 30 -3.26 -2.58 17.97
C SER A 30 -3.13 -1.16 17.37
N PHE A 31 -2.10 -0.91 16.60
CA PHE A 31 -2.04 0.22 15.69
C PHE A 31 -3.37 0.31 14.92
N PRO A 32 -3.77 1.50 14.42
CA PRO A 32 -5.14 1.72 13.94
C PRO A 32 -5.71 0.49 13.25
N THR A 33 -6.85 0.04 13.75
CA THR A 33 -7.46 -1.22 13.37
C THR A 33 -7.70 -1.24 11.87
N TYR A 34 -6.96 -2.07 11.16
CA TYR A 34 -7.20 -2.30 9.75
C TYR A 34 -8.52 -3.03 9.53
N VAL A 35 -9.12 -2.76 8.38
CA VAL A 35 -10.20 -3.63 7.88
C VAL A 35 -9.65 -5.05 7.76
N PRO A 36 -10.29 -6.06 8.37
CA PRO A 36 -9.88 -7.45 8.25
C PRO A 36 -9.67 -7.84 6.78
N SER A 37 -8.63 -8.62 6.50
CA SER A 37 -8.21 -9.03 5.16
C SER A 37 -7.84 -7.92 4.16
N ALA A 38 -7.81 -6.63 4.56
CA ALA A 38 -7.47 -5.51 3.67
C ALA A 38 -6.30 -4.68 4.21
N ARG A 39 -5.18 -5.36 4.57
CA ARG A 39 -3.97 -4.73 5.12
C ARG A 39 -2.88 -4.48 4.09
N VAL A 40 -2.79 -5.35 3.10
CA VAL A 40 -1.73 -5.38 2.10
C VAL A 40 -2.20 -6.15 0.88
N HIS A 41 -1.66 -5.80 -0.31
CA HIS A 41 -1.94 -6.51 -1.57
C HIS A 41 -3.44 -6.66 -1.83
N THR A 42 -4.13 -5.52 -1.99
CA THR A 42 -5.60 -5.50 -2.00
C THR A 42 -6.23 -5.37 -3.39
N PHE A 43 -5.45 -5.10 -4.43
CA PHE A 43 -6.00 -4.89 -5.76
C PHE A 43 -6.81 -6.07 -6.27
N HIS A 44 -6.29 -7.30 -6.13
CA HIS A 44 -7.02 -8.52 -6.51
C HIS A 44 -8.31 -8.74 -5.68
N LYS A 45 -8.43 -8.13 -4.50
CA LYS A 45 -9.65 -8.22 -3.66
C LYS A 45 -10.73 -7.26 -4.13
N PHE A 46 -10.33 -6.08 -4.60
CA PHE A 46 -11.26 -5.10 -5.14
C PHE A 46 -11.73 -5.49 -6.55
N LEU A 47 -10.81 -5.99 -7.38
CA LEU A 47 -11.10 -6.47 -8.73
C LEU A 47 -10.55 -7.89 -8.92
N PRO A 48 -11.28 -8.92 -8.45
CA PRO A 48 -10.90 -10.31 -8.69
C PRO A 48 -10.83 -10.63 -10.19
N GLU A 49 -9.72 -11.22 -10.64
CA GLU A 49 -9.46 -11.49 -12.05
C GLU A 49 -10.55 -12.41 -12.67
N GLU A 50 -10.99 -13.39 -11.90
CA GLU A 50 -12.01 -14.36 -12.34
C GLU A 50 -13.37 -13.71 -12.65
N LYS A 51 -13.64 -12.54 -12.07
CA LYS A 51 -14.88 -11.79 -12.29
C LYS A 51 -14.78 -10.77 -13.42
N PHE A 52 -13.63 -10.11 -13.53
CA PHE A 52 -13.50 -8.92 -14.37
C PHE A 52 -12.62 -9.14 -15.60
N TYR A 53 -11.57 -9.95 -15.53
CA TYR A 53 -10.56 -9.97 -16.60
C TYR A 53 -11.12 -10.41 -17.96
N LYS A 54 -12.01 -11.36 -17.99
CA LYS A 54 -12.59 -11.87 -19.26
C LYS A 54 -13.45 -10.82 -19.97
N SER A 55 -14.19 -9.99 -19.22
CA SER A 55 -15.11 -8.98 -19.75
C SER A 55 -14.50 -7.60 -19.86
N HIS A 56 -13.53 -7.28 -19.01
CA HIS A 56 -12.89 -5.98 -18.86
C HIS A 56 -11.37 -6.10 -18.73
N PRO A 57 -10.67 -6.62 -19.75
CA PRO A 57 -9.21 -6.72 -19.69
C PRO A 57 -8.53 -5.36 -19.53
N GLU A 58 -9.16 -4.26 -19.98
CA GLU A 58 -8.69 -2.88 -19.85
C GLU A 58 -8.58 -2.38 -18.39
N TYR A 59 -9.19 -3.06 -17.44
CA TYR A 59 -9.04 -2.74 -16.02
C TYR A 59 -7.68 -3.17 -15.46
N PHE A 60 -7.00 -4.04 -16.18
CA PHE A 60 -5.74 -4.64 -15.75
C PHE A 60 -4.54 -4.07 -16.49
N ALA A 61 -3.36 -4.37 -15.97
CA ALA A 61 -2.10 -3.83 -16.44
C ALA A 61 -1.81 -4.17 -17.91
N LEU A 62 -1.47 -3.18 -18.71
CA LEU A 62 -0.91 -3.37 -20.05
C LEU A 62 0.60 -3.59 -19.94
N ARG A 63 1.08 -4.70 -20.52
CA ARG A 63 2.51 -5.05 -20.60
C ARG A 63 2.84 -5.45 -22.04
N GLY A 64 3.64 -4.62 -22.71
CA GLY A 64 3.74 -4.74 -24.18
C GLY A 64 2.37 -4.58 -24.81
N ASP A 65 1.96 -5.54 -25.63
CA ASP A 65 0.69 -5.53 -26.34
C ASP A 65 -0.44 -6.31 -25.62
N GLN A 66 -0.19 -6.78 -24.39
CA GLN A 66 -1.13 -7.65 -23.68
C GLN A 66 -1.60 -7.04 -22.37
N ARG A 67 -2.89 -7.17 -22.09
CA ARG A 67 -3.45 -6.94 -20.76
C ARG A 67 -3.24 -8.17 -19.91
N LEU A 68 -2.73 -8.00 -18.70
CA LEU A 68 -2.41 -9.08 -17.77
C LEU A 68 -3.09 -8.81 -16.43
N PRO A 69 -3.73 -9.82 -15.80
CA PRO A 69 -4.41 -9.65 -14.51
C PRO A 69 -3.44 -9.66 -13.33
N THR A 70 -2.30 -9.00 -13.48
CA THR A 70 -1.21 -8.96 -12.50
C THR A 70 -1.28 -7.74 -11.59
N GLN A 71 -1.72 -6.62 -12.13
CA GLN A 71 -1.95 -5.35 -11.44
C GLN A 71 -3.13 -4.64 -12.09
N LEU A 72 -3.62 -3.57 -11.47
CA LEU A 72 -4.69 -2.73 -12.03
C LEU A 72 -4.14 -1.63 -12.93
N CYS A 73 -4.95 -1.18 -13.88
CA CYS A 73 -4.72 0.05 -14.62
C CYS A 73 -5.24 1.25 -13.81
N LEU A 74 -4.36 1.93 -13.09
CA LEU A 74 -4.74 2.98 -12.14
C LEU A 74 -5.20 4.30 -12.80
N THR A 75 -5.09 4.42 -14.11
CA THR A 75 -5.63 5.55 -14.87
C THR A 75 -6.99 5.26 -15.48
N ASN A 76 -7.53 4.05 -15.27
CA ASN A 76 -8.89 3.70 -15.71
C ASN A 76 -9.92 4.24 -14.70
N PRO A 77 -10.86 5.11 -15.09
CA PRO A 77 -11.83 5.71 -14.20
C PRO A 77 -12.85 4.70 -13.60
N GLU A 78 -13.15 3.63 -14.32
CA GLU A 78 -14.05 2.59 -13.83
C GLU A 78 -13.39 1.76 -12.72
N VAL A 79 -12.08 1.48 -12.86
CA VAL A 79 -11.27 0.86 -11.79
C VAL A 79 -11.29 1.72 -10.53
N LEU A 80 -11.12 3.04 -10.67
CA LEU A 80 -11.18 3.96 -9.54
C LEU A 80 -12.56 3.92 -8.85
N ALA A 81 -13.65 3.92 -9.63
CA ALA A 81 -15.01 3.85 -9.10
C ALA A 81 -15.23 2.54 -8.33
N ILE A 82 -14.87 1.40 -8.90
CA ILE A 82 -15.01 0.08 -8.26
C ILE A 82 -14.21 0.01 -6.96
N VAL A 83 -12.99 0.55 -6.93
CA VAL A 83 -12.17 0.56 -5.72
C VAL A 83 -12.80 1.46 -4.64
N LYS A 84 -13.30 2.67 -5.00
CA LYS A 84 -14.01 3.55 -4.06
C LYS A 84 -15.23 2.86 -3.45
N ASP A 85 -16.05 2.21 -4.26
CA ASP A 85 -17.26 1.48 -3.80
C ASP A 85 -16.88 0.29 -2.90
N SER A 86 -15.84 -0.43 -3.25
CA SER A 86 -15.33 -1.57 -2.45
C SER A 86 -14.81 -1.10 -1.09
N VAL A 87 -14.07 0.00 -1.06
CA VAL A 87 -13.56 0.62 0.19
C VAL A 87 -14.73 1.09 1.06
N ALA A 88 -15.74 1.74 0.48
CA ALA A 88 -16.93 2.19 1.19
C ALA A 88 -17.66 0.99 1.83
N SER A 89 -17.95 -0.04 1.04
CA SER A 89 -18.63 -1.26 1.53
C SER A 89 -17.87 -1.95 2.65
N LEU A 90 -16.53 -1.97 2.57
CA LEU A 90 -15.70 -2.58 3.62
C LEU A 90 -15.70 -1.73 4.91
N PHE A 91 -15.69 -0.41 4.83
CA PHE A 91 -15.82 0.44 6.03
C PHE A 91 -17.22 0.36 6.64
N GLU A 92 -18.27 0.18 5.84
CA GLU A 92 -19.61 -0.09 6.34
C GLU A 92 -19.69 -1.44 7.07
N GLN A 93 -19.07 -2.47 6.49
CA GLN A 93 -19.02 -3.81 7.11
C GLN A 93 -18.18 -3.82 8.40
N TYR A 94 -17.14 -2.99 8.47
CA TYR A 94 -16.22 -2.91 9.61
C TYR A 94 -16.13 -1.48 10.17
N PRO A 95 -17.20 -0.95 10.79
CA PRO A 95 -17.29 0.47 11.17
C PRO A 95 -16.23 0.88 12.21
N GLN A 96 -15.74 -0.06 13.03
CA GLN A 96 -14.69 0.19 14.01
C GLN A 96 -13.29 0.32 13.37
N SER A 97 -13.11 -0.15 12.15
CA SER A 97 -11.83 -0.04 11.45
C SER A 97 -11.53 1.39 11.06
N LYS A 98 -10.27 1.78 11.23
CA LYS A 98 -9.78 3.13 10.94
C LYS A 98 -8.94 3.20 9.68
N VAL A 99 -8.37 2.07 9.26
CA VAL A 99 -7.44 1.99 8.13
C VAL A 99 -7.86 0.89 7.16
N ILE A 100 -7.72 1.15 5.88
CA ILE A 100 -7.77 0.14 4.81
C ILE A 100 -6.56 0.33 3.89
N SER A 101 -5.98 -0.76 3.40
CA SER A 101 -4.95 -0.70 2.38
C SER A 101 -5.58 -0.63 0.98
N VAL A 102 -5.07 0.29 0.17
CA VAL A 102 -5.26 0.35 -1.28
C VAL A 102 -3.88 0.23 -1.89
N SER A 103 -3.47 -0.99 -2.18
CA SER A 103 -2.10 -1.30 -2.54
C SER A 103 -1.99 -2.39 -3.60
N GLN A 104 -0.90 -2.31 -4.35
CA GLN A 104 -0.54 -3.24 -5.40
C GLN A 104 -0.36 -4.67 -4.88
N ASP A 105 -0.56 -5.64 -5.78
CA ASP A 105 -0.25 -7.04 -5.54
C ASP A 105 1.27 -7.29 -5.60
N ASP A 106 1.73 -8.41 -5.04
CA ASP A 106 3.15 -8.69 -4.84
C ASP A 106 3.86 -9.12 -6.13
N ASN A 107 3.97 -8.18 -7.07
CA ASN A 107 4.73 -8.36 -8.32
C ASN A 107 5.15 -7.01 -8.93
N GLN A 108 6.09 -7.05 -9.89
CA GLN A 108 6.65 -5.87 -10.58
C GLN A 108 5.86 -5.46 -11.84
N GLN A 109 4.73 -6.10 -12.14
CA GLN A 109 4.07 -5.99 -13.45
C GLN A 109 3.01 -4.88 -13.48
N HIS A 110 3.37 -3.66 -13.07
CA HIS A 110 2.47 -2.50 -13.14
C HIS A 110 2.08 -2.13 -14.58
N CYS A 111 0.99 -1.39 -14.72
CA CYS A 111 0.47 -0.98 -16.01
C CYS A 111 1.41 0.01 -16.71
N GLN A 112 1.69 -0.26 -17.99
CA GLN A 112 2.49 0.58 -18.87
C GLN A 112 1.69 1.09 -20.08
N CYS A 113 0.36 1.29 -19.94
CA CYS A 113 -0.40 1.98 -20.97
C CYS A 113 0.03 3.46 -21.04
N ASP A 114 -0.26 4.11 -22.16
CA ASP A 114 0.18 5.50 -22.44
C ASP A 114 -0.14 6.46 -21.27
N ASN A 115 -1.33 6.35 -20.69
CA ASN A 115 -1.76 7.22 -19.59
C ASN A 115 -0.94 6.96 -18.31
N CYS A 116 -0.72 5.68 -17.93
CA CYS A 116 0.09 5.34 -16.77
C CYS A 116 1.54 5.75 -16.97
N SER A 117 2.14 5.41 -18.10
CA SER A 117 3.54 5.74 -18.41
C SER A 117 3.77 7.26 -18.43
N LYS A 118 2.87 8.03 -19.01
CA LYS A 118 2.94 9.49 -19.02
C LYS A 118 2.97 10.06 -17.58
N ILE A 119 2.10 9.57 -16.70
CA ILE A 119 2.08 10.02 -15.30
C ILE A 119 3.39 9.61 -14.60
N ASP A 120 3.85 8.38 -14.77
CA ASP A 120 5.08 7.88 -14.14
C ASP A 120 6.30 8.68 -14.59
N GLU A 121 6.37 9.09 -15.87
CA GLU A 121 7.41 9.98 -16.39
C GLU A 121 7.31 11.39 -15.78
N GLU A 122 6.13 12.00 -15.75
CA GLU A 122 5.88 13.30 -15.12
C GLU A 122 6.30 13.30 -13.64
N GLU A 123 5.98 12.24 -12.91
CA GLU A 123 6.24 12.06 -11.48
C GLU A 123 7.69 11.61 -11.18
N GLY A 124 8.38 11.07 -12.17
CA GLY A 124 9.74 10.51 -12.05
C GLY A 124 9.79 9.17 -11.32
N SER A 125 8.64 8.54 -11.09
CA SER A 125 8.48 7.23 -10.44
C SER A 125 7.08 6.67 -10.70
N ALA A 126 6.98 5.35 -10.79
CA ALA A 126 5.69 4.66 -10.87
C ALA A 126 4.84 4.78 -9.58
N SER A 127 5.42 5.24 -8.47
CA SER A 127 4.64 5.65 -7.31
C SER A 127 3.73 6.87 -7.59
N GLY A 128 4.02 7.64 -8.63
CA GLY A 128 3.20 8.79 -9.02
C GLY A 128 1.78 8.39 -9.41
N THR A 129 1.63 7.44 -10.31
CA THR A 129 0.32 6.89 -10.68
C THR A 129 -0.38 6.30 -9.45
N MET A 130 0.35 5.60 -8.57
CA MET A 130 -0.20 5.04 -7.33
C MET A 130 -0.70 6.15 -6.40
N ILE A 131 0.09 7.18 -6.11
CA ILE A 131 -0.30 8.23 -5.16
C ILE A 131 -1.45 9.07 -5.69
N ARG A 132 -1.48 9.39 -6.99
CA ARG A 132 -2.63 10.08 -7.59
C ARG A 132 -3.91 9.25 -7.40
N PHE A 133 -3.86 7.96 -7.68
CA PHE A 133 -5.00 7.05 -7.50
C PHE A 133 -5.44 6.94 -6.03
N VAL A 134 -4.49 6.73 -5.12
CA VAL A 134 -4.78 6.61 -3.68
C VAL A 134 -5.34 7.91 -3.10
N ASN A 135 -4.84 9.06 -3.54
CA ASN A 135 -5.39 10.36 -3.15
C ASN A 135 -6.86 10.50 -3.58
N GLU A 136 -7.21 10.07 -4.80
CA GLU A 136 -8.59 10.07 -5.29
C GLU A 136 -9.51 9.17 -4.45
N VAL A 137 -9.01 8.05 -3.97
CA VAL A 137 -9.75 7.20 -3.03
C VAL A 137 -9.87 7.90 -1.67
N ALA A 138 -8.75 8.36 -1.12
CA ALA A 138 -8.67 8.94 0.23
C ALA A 138 -9.53 10.20 0.40
N ALA A 139 -9.68 10.99 -0.65
CA ALA A 139 -10.54 12.18 -0.65
C ALA A 139 -12.01 11.88 -0.33
N ASN A 140 -12.48 10.65 -0.54
CA ASN A 140 -13.85 10.23 -0.22
C ASN A 140 -14.04 9.79 1.23
N PHE A 141 -12.95 9.64 1.99
CA PHE A 141 -12.97 9.08 3.34
C PHE A 141 -12.13 9.95 4.30
N PRO A 142 -12.51 11.24 4.52
CA PRO A 142 -11.68 12.17 5.30
C PRO A 142 -11.46 11.74 6.76
N ASP A 143 -12.38 10.95 7.33
CA ASP A 143 -12.32 10.46 8.71
C ASP A 143 -11.64 9.09 8.86
N LYS A 144 -11.12 8.55 7.78
CA LYS A 144 -10.46 7.25 7.72
C LYS A 144 -9.06 7.40 7.11
N MET A 145 -8.19 6.45 7.37
CA MET A 145 -6.87 6.40 6.73
C MET A 145 -6.86 5.39 5.58
N ILE A 146 -6.28 5.78 4.47
CA ILE A 146 -5.99 4.90 3.34
C ILE A 146 -4.49 4.64 3.33
N SER A 147 -4.08 3.41 3.60
CA SER A 147 -2.66 3.05 3.49
C SER A 147 -2.33 2.54 2.10
N THR A 148 -1.09 2.76 1.68
CA THR A 148 -0.54 2.17 0.46
C THR A 148 0.91 1.75 0.68
N LEU A 149 1.42 0.92 -0.23
CA LEU A 149 2.79 0.43 -0.14
C LEU A 149 3.74 1.28 -0.99
N ALA A 150 4.82 1.73 -0.38
CA ALA A 150 6.04 2.12 -1.08
C ALA A 150 6.97 0.91 -1.13
N TYR A 151 6.75 0.05 -2.13
CA TYR A 151 7.35 -1.27 -2.27
C TYR A 151 7.57 -1.64 -3.74
N GLN A 152 8.65 -2.29 -4.05
CA GLN A 152 9.00 -2.68 -5.41
C GLN A 152 8.97 -1.46 -6.36
N TYR A 153 8.15 -1.48 -7.42
CA TYR A 153 8.07 -0.41 -8.42
C TYR A 153 7.54 0.93 -7.85
N THR A 154 6.86 0.93 -6.70
CA THR A 154 6.38 2.16 -6.04
C THR A 154 7.28 2.62 -4.88
N ARG A 155 8.43 1.97 -4.61
CA ARG A 155 9.27 2.30 -3.45
C ARG A 155 9.85 3.71 -3.53
N LYS A 156 10.32 4.10 -4.72
CA LYS A 156 10.87 5.44 -4.96
C LYS A 156 9.76 6.50 -4.86
N PRO A 157 9.96 7.60 -4.11
CA PRO A 157 8.97 8.66 -3.99
C PRO A 157 8.74 9.40 -5.32
N CYS A 158 7.52 9.91 -5.50
CA CYS A 158 7.09 10.73 -6.61
C CYS A 158 7.11 12.23 -6.27
N LYS A 159 6.52 13.08 -7.12
CA LYS A 159 6.37 14.53 -6.86
C LYS A 159 5.05 14.86 -6.17
N THR A 160 3.98 14.13 -6.51
CA THR A 160 2.66 14.34 -5.90
C THR A 160 2.68 14.02 -4.41
N LYS A 161 2.19 14.96 -3.60
CA LYS A 161 2.06 14.77 -2.15
C LYS A 161 0.88 13.85 -1.84
N PRO A 162 1.07 12.84 -0.96
CA PRO A 162 -0.05 12.14 -0.34
C PRO A 162 -0.94 13.10 0.45
N LEU A 163 -2.26 12.86 0.44
CA LEU A 163 -3.19 13.56 1.32
C LEU A 163 -2.89 13.25 2.79
N GLU A 164 -3.37 14.11 3.71
CA GLU A 164 -3.12 13.98 5.15
C GLU A 164 -3.64 12.65 5.75
N ASN A 165 -4.66 12.07 5.15
CA ASN A 165 -5.21 10.78 5.53
C ASN A 165 -4.66 9.59 4.71
N VAL A 166 -3.55 9.78 4.00
CA VAL A 166 -2.81 8.69 3.33
C VAL A 166 -1.62 8.27 4.16
N LEU A 167 -1.51 6.98 4.45
CA LEU A 167 -0.39 6.36 5.16
C LEU A 167 0.51 5.60 4.19
N ILE A 168 1.76 6.01 4.09
CA ILE A 168 2.77 5.32 3.28
C ILE A 168 3.43 4.23 4.12
N THR A 169 3.30 2.97 3.72
CA THR A 169 4.07 1.87 4.30
C THR A 169 5.31 1.63 3.44
N LEU A 170 6.44 2.14 3.90
CA LEU A 170 7.74 2.01 3.22
C LEU A 170 8.40 0.70 3.63
N THR A 171 8.60 -0.20 2.66
CA THR A 171 9.05 -1.57 2.92
C THR A 171 10.56 -1.68 2.90
N SER A 172 11.14 -2.20 3.98
CA SER A 172 12.58 -2.42 4.16
C SER A 172 13.02 -3.88 3.96
N ILE A 173 12.18 -4.71 3.34
CA ILE A 173 12.41 -6.17 3.23
C ILE A 173 13.70 -6.52 2.47
N GLU A 174 14.10 -5.68 1.52
CA GLU A 174 15.29 -5.88 0.68
C GLU A 174 16.58 -5.38 1.37
N CYS A 175 16.47 -4.76 2.55
CA CYS A 175 17.63 -4.19 3.24
C CYS A 175 18.50 -5.26 3.91
N ASP A 176 19.81 -5.15 3.75
CA ASP A 176 20.78 -5.86 4.57
C ASP A 176 20.74 -5.32 6.00
N ARG A 177 20.30 -6.16 6.93
CA ARG A 177 20.13 -5.82 8.35
C ARG A 177 21.35 -6.17 9.20
N SER A 178 22.47 -6.53 8.60
CA SER A 178 23.73 -6.84 9.30
C SER A 178 24.48 -5.61 9.81
N ALA A 179 24.05 -4.41 9.38
CA ALA A 179 24.58 -3.12 9.80
C ALA A 179 23.47 -2.04 9.75
N PRO A 180 23.74 -0.81 10.22
CA PRO A 180 22.79 0.30 10.10
C PRO A 180 22.28 0.51 8.66
N ILE A 181 20.99 0.80 8.52
CA ILE A 181 20.33 0.96 7.20
C ILE A 181 21.07 2.00 6.34
N ALA A 182 21.52 3.11 6.95
CA ALA A 182 22.23 4.16 6.22
C ALA A 182 23.57 3.70 5.59
N GLU A 183 24.16 2.64 6.13
CA GLU A 183 25.43 2.09 5.64
C GLU A 183 25.24 1.00 4.57
N LYS A 184 24.25 0.14 4.77
CA LYS A 184 24.06 -1.07 3.95
C LYS A 184 22.88 -0.98 2.99
N CYS A 185 21.99 -0.01 3.16
CA CYS A 185 20.78 0.15 2.35
C CYS A 185 20.56 1.62 1.99
N ALA A 186 21.54 2.22 1.32
CA ALA A 186 21.53 3.65 0.98
C ALA A 186 20.30 4.05 0.15
N ASP A 187 19.85 3.18 -0.76
CA ASP A 187 18.67 3.44 -1.59
C ASP A 187 17.40 3.57 -0.73
N PHE A 188 17.22 2.68 0.24
CA PHE A 188 16.11 2.77 1.18
C PHE A 188 16.20 4.04 2.05
N ALA A 189 17.40 4.39 2.52
CA ALA A 189 17.61 5.61 3.30
C ALA A 189 17.24 6.86 2.48
N ASN A 190 17.61 6.90 1.20
CA ASN A 190 17.26 7.97 0.27
C ASN A 190 15.75 8.04 0.03
N ASP A 191 15.10 6.88 -0.19
CA ASP A 191 13.65 6.79 -0.38
C ASP A 191 12.91 7.27 0.88
N LEU A 192 13.37 6.89 2.08
CA LEU A 192 12.80 7.36 3.35
C LEU A 192 12.90 8.89 3.50
N VAL A 193 14.07 9.46 3.19
CA VAL A 193 14.25 10.92 3.19
C VAL A 193 13.34 11.58 2.15
N GLY A 194 13.20 10.98 0.98
CA GLY A 194 12.33 11.48 -0.09
C GLY A 194 10.86 11.48 0.31
N TRP A 195 10.35 10.37 0.85
CA TRP A 195 8.99 10.28 1.36
C TRP A 195 8.76 11.24 2.53
N GLY A 196 9.73 11.39 3.45
CA GLY A 196 9.65 12.32 4.58
C GLY A 196 9.54 13.79 4.20
N LYS A 197 9.91 14.16 2.96
CA LYS A 197 9.68 15.51 2.41
C LYS A 197 8.24 15.71 1.91
N LEU A 198 7.55 14.61 1.59
CA LEU A 198 6.20 14.64 1.05
C LEU A 198 5.12 14.50 2.13
N THR A 199 5.36 13.68 3.15
CA THR A 199 4.40 13.40 4.21
C THR A 199 5.08 13.04 5.52
N GLN A 200 4.38 13.25 6.64
CA GLN A 200 4.77 12.75 7.96
C GLN A 200 4.13 11.38 8.28
N ASN A 201 3.16 10.94 7.48
CA ASN A 201 2.44 9.68 7.67
C ASN A 201 3.19 8.54 6.98
N ILE A 202 4.31 8.13 7.58
CA ILE A 202 5.13 7.03 7.10
C ILE A 202 5.21 5.95 8.19
N ARG A 203 5.06 4.71 7.77
CA ARG A 203 5.34 3.51 8.56
C ARG A 203 6.41 2.69 7.85
N ILE A 204 7.31 2.05 8.61
CA ILE A 204 8.33 1.12 8.12
C ILE A 204 8.02 -0.28 8.63
#